data_5a7b4a0896a015c1d56e50e25d19d90a
#
_entry.id   5a7b4a0896a015c1d56e50e25d19d90a
#
_cell.length_a   1.000
_cell.length_b   1.000
_cell.length_c   1.000
_cell.angle_alpha   90.00
_cell.angle_beta   90.00
_cell.angle_gamma   90.00
#
_symmetry.space_group_name_H-M   'P 1'
#
loop_
_entity.id
_entity.type
_entity.pdbx_description
1 polymer ?
#
loop_
_entity_poly.entity_id
_entity_poly.type
_entity_poly.pdbx_seq_one_letter_code
_entity_poly.pdbx_strand_id
1 'polypeptide(L)'
;MLTWKDRTLIALAAPVGRALIASLRVRLADSHHFIQLTNAGQPFIFVIWHSQLLLAVRTAAELGIVTLASPSRDGQIGAEVARRLGIESVTGDSRYQSLAALRLLARHLREGRSLGLFPDGPTGPARVMKPGPLVLARLGDCP
;
A
#
# COMPACT_ATOMS: atom_id res chain seq x y z
N MET A 1 2.41 -12.52 17.46
CA MET A 1 1.14 -12.13 18.12
C MET A 1 1.26 -10.69 18.63
N LEU A 2 0.26 -9.84 18.36
CA LEU A 2 0.20 -8.48 18.89
C LEU A 2 -0.10 -8.49 20.39
N THR A 3 0.70 -7.73 21.15
CA THR A 3 0.55 -7.59 22.61
C THR A 3 -0.64 -6.65 22.94
N TRP A 4 -1.04 -6.58 24.21
CA TRP A 4 -2.05 -5.63 24.66
C TRP A 4 -1.63 -4.17 24.41
N LYS A 5 -0.32 -3.85 24.57
CA LYS A 5 0.24 -2.52 24.26
C LYS A 5 0.09 -2.17 22.78
N ASP A 6 0.31 -3.14 21.89
CA ASP A 6 0.12 -2.93 20.44
C ASP A 6 -1.33 -2.64 20.11
N ARG A 7 -2.26 -3.36 20.72
CA ARG A 7 -3.70 -3.14 20.54
C ARG A 7 -4.15 -1.75 21.01
N THR A 8 -3.60 -1.27 22.15
CA THR A 8 -3.86 0.07 22.64
C THR A 8 -3.29 1.12 21.68
N LEU A 9 -2.05 0.93 21.23
CA LEU A 9 -1.43 1.82 20.24
C LEU A 9 -2.27 1.92 18.95
N ILE A 10 -2.70 0.79 18.41
CA ILE A 10 -3.54 0.72 17.22
C ILE A 10 -4.90 1.40 17.45
N ALA A 11 -5.50 1.20 18.64
CA ALA A 11 -6.78 1.80 18.99
C ALA A 11 -6.72 3.34 19.04
N LEU A 12 -5.58 3.89 19.41
CA LEU A 12 -5.34 5.34 19.43
C LEU A 12 -4.86 5.88 18.08
N ALA A 13 -3.97 5.17 17.42
CA ALA A 13 -3.37 5.61 16.15
C ALA A 13 -4.38 5.69 15.00
N ALA A 14 -5.33 4.76 14.93
CA ALA A 14 -6.30 4.73 13.84
C ALA A 14 -7.26 5.95 13.83
N PRO A 15 -7.91 6.35 14.94
CA PRO A 15 -8.76 7.54 14.94
C PRO A 15 -7.96 8.83 14.74
N VAL A 16 -6.75 8.94 15.31
CA VAL A 16 -5.86 10.10 15.10
C VAL A 16 -5.45 10.17 13.63
N GLY A 17 -5.04 9.05 13.03
CA GLY A 17 -4.72 8.97 11.61
C GLY A 17 -5.91 9.35 10.73
N ARG A 18 -7.12 8.88 11.06
CA ARG A 18 -8.35 9.24 10.34
C ARG A 18 -8.64 10.73 10.42
N ALA A 19 -8.55 11.33 11.59
CA ALA A 19 -8.76 12.77 11.77
C ALA A 19 -7.73 13.59 10.99
N LEU A 20 -6.45 13.21 11.04
CA LEU A 20 -5.38 13.85 10.29
C LEU A 20 -5.61 13.74 8.78
N ILE A 21 -5.91 12.55 8.27
CA ILE A 21 -6.19 12.32 6.86
C ILE A 21 -7.41 13.13 6.40
N ALA A 22 -8.46 13.20 7.21
CA ALA A 22 -9.66 13.98 6.91
C ALA A 22 -9.38 15.49 6.86
N SER A 23 -8.41 15.99 7.61
CA SER A 23 -7.99 17.40 7.59
C SER A 23 -7.17 17.78 6.35
N LEU A 24 -6.60 16.80 5.63
CA LEU A 24 -5.77 17.04 4.45
C LEU A 24 -6.63 17.40 3.23
N ARG A 25 -6.26 18.47 2.54
CA ARG A 25 -6.81 18.83 1.23
C ARG A 25 -5.89 18.28 0.15
N VAL A 26 -6.18 17.07 -0.31
CA VAL A 26 -5.41 16.42 -1.39
C VAL A 26 -5.95 16.87 -2.75
N ARG A 27 -5.07 17.30 -3.64
CA ARG A 27 -5.36 17.59 -5.03
C ARG A 27 -4.55 16.66 -5.90
N LEU A 28 -5.21 15.96 -6.80
CA LEU A 28 -4.57 15.12 -7.80
C LEU A 28 -4.28 15.99 -9.03
N ALA A 29 -3.01 16.27 -9.28
CA ALA A 29 -2.57 16.89 -10.54
C ALA A 29 -2.31 15.78 -11.57
N ASP A 30 -2.54 16.09 -12.86
CA ASP A 30 -2.28 15.17 -13.98
C ASP A 30 -2.87 13.77 -13.82
N SER A 31 -4.07 13.71 -13.25
CA SER A 31 -4.74 12.46 -12.89
C SER A 31 -5.42 11.73 -14.05
N HIS A 32 -5.31 12.22 -15.28
CA HIS A 32 -6.05 11.69 -16.43
C HIS A 32 -5.77 10.21 -16.69
N HIS A 33 -4.51 9.76 -16.63
CA HIS A 33 -4.16 8.33 -16.79
C HIS A 33 -4.77 7.47 -15.69
N PHE A 34 -4.68 7.93 -14.46
CA PHE A 34 -5.25 7.27 -13.30
C PHE A 34 -6.78 7.13 -13.43
N ILE A 35 -7.47 8.20 -13.83
CA ILE A 35 -8.93 8.21 -14.04
C ILE A 35 -9.31 7.25 -15.19
N GLN A 36 -8.54 7.22 -16.28
CA GLN A 36 -8.77 6.29 -17.39
C GLN A 36 -8.69 4.83 -16.94
N LEU A 37 -7.63 4.46 -16.20
CA LEU A 37 -7.46 3.09 -15.68
C LEU A 37 -8.59 2.69 -14.75
N THR A 38 -8.97 3.58 -13.83
CA THR A 38 -10.05 3.34 -12.86
C THR A 38 -11.39 3.16 -13.57
N ASN A 39 -11.71 4.03 -14.55
CA ASN A 39 -12.96 3.94 -15.32
C ASN A 39 -13.02 2.69 -16.20
N ALA A 40 -11.88 2.24 -16.70
CA ALA A 40 -11.76 0.99 -17.48
C ALA A 40 -11.81 -0.28 -16.61
N GLY A 41 -11.80 -0.14 -15.28
CA GLY A 41 -11.66 -1.28 -14.36
C GLY A 41 -10.34 -2.03 -14.52
N GLN A 42 -9.34 -1.38 -15.09
CA GLN A 42 -8.03 -1.94 -15.31
C GLN A 42 -7.19 -1.88 -14.04
N PRO A 43 -6.62 -2.99 -13.55
CA PRO A 43 -5.75 -2.98 -12.39
C PRO A 43 -4.46 -2.22 -12.68
N PHE A 44 -3.91 -1.55 -11.69
CA PHE A 44 -2.67 -0.77 -11.79
C PHE A 44 -1.85 -0.89 -10.52
N ILE A 45 -0.59 -0.47 -10.59
CA ILE A 45 0.30 -0.39 -9.43
C ILE A 45 0.51 1.08 -9.07
N PHE A 46 -0.05 1.48 -7.94
CA PHE A 46 0.17 2.79 -7.35
C PHE A 46 1.47 2.80 -6.56
N VAL A 47 2.41 3.63 -6.97
CA VAL A 47 3.74 3.70 -6.37
C VAL A 47 3.92 5.03 -5.66
N ILE A 48 4.25 5.00 -4.37
CA ILE A 48 4.49 6.18 -3.56
C ILE A 48 5.66 5.98 -2.62
N TRP A 49 6.43 7.02 -2.34
CA TRP A 49 7.53 6.93 -1.39
C TRP A 49 7.03 6.65 0.03
N HIS A 50 7.77 5.83 0.77
CA HIS A 50 7.39 5.44 2.13
C HIS A 50 7.21 6.64 3.07
N SER A 51 7.97 7.71 2.85
CA SER A 51 7.85 8.98 3.60
C SER A 51 6.51 9.70 3.37
N GLN A 52 5.74 9.32 2.35
CA GLN A 52 4.45 9.94 1.98
C GLN A 52 3.25 9.05 2.30
N LEU A 53 3.44 8.04 3.15
CA LEU A 53 2.44 7.03 3.50
C LEU A 53 1.07 7.62 3.84
N LEU A 54 1.00 8.69 4.63
CA LEU A 54 -0.27 9.31 5.05
C LEU A 54 -1.08 9.88 3.88
N LEU A 55 -0.41 10.41 2.85
CA LEU A 55 -1.07 10.89 1.64
C LEU A 55 -1.62 9.72 0.82
N ALA A 56 -0.88 8.61 0.77
CA ALA A 56 -1.31 7.39 0.09
C ALA A 56 -2.59 6.82 0.67
N VAL A 57 -2.72 6.83 2.00
CA VAL A 57 -3.89 6.24 2.69
C VAL A 57 -5.20 6.86 2.23
N ARG A 58 -5.25 8.18 2.03
CA ARG A 58 -6.47 8.85 1.60
C ARG A 58 -6.94 8.36 0.22
N THR A 59 -6.02 8.29 -0.72
CA THR A 59 -6.35 7.86 -2.09
C THR A 59 -6.57 6.36 -2.17
N ALA A 60 -5.74 5.58 -1.48
CA ALA A 60 -5.76 4.11 -1.53
C ALA A 60 -7.04 3.51 -0.92
N ALA A 61 -7.57 4.11 0.16
CA ALA A 61 -8.78 3.61 0.82
C ALA A 61 -10.02 3.70 -0.07
N GLU A 62 -10.13 4.75 -0.89
CA GLU A 62 -11.26 4.96 -1.82
C GLU A 62 -11.20 3.99 -3.02
N LEU A 63 -10.02 3.45 -3.33
CA LEU A 63 -9.76 2.66 -4.53
C LEU A 63 -9.69 1.15 -4.29
N GLY A 64 -9.86 0.68 -3.06
CA GLY A 64 -9.74 -0.74 -2.74
C GLY A 64 -8.34 -1.31 -3.02
N ILE A 65 -7.31 -0.48 -2.91
CA ILE A 65 -5.92 -0.86 -3.16
C ILE A 65 -5.43 -1.85 -2.10
N VAL A 66 -4.72 -2.89 -2.55
CA VAL A 66 -4.05 -3.87 -1.68
C VAL A 66 -2.58 -3.49 -1.52
N THR A 67 -2.07 -3.51 -0.29
CA THR A 67 -0.65 -3.27 -0.02
C THR A 67 0.03 -4.49 0.58
N LEU A 68 1.37 -4.49 0.58
CA LEU A 68 2.18 -5.53 1.20
C LEU A 68 2.65 -5.07 2.58
N ALA A 69 2.38 -5.88 3.59
CA ALA A 69 2.86 -5.67 4.95
C ALA A 69 3.95 -6.69 5.33
N SER A 70 4.94 -6.24 6.07
CA SER A 70 5.97 -7.13 6.64
C SER A 70 5.38 -8.05 7.69
N PRO A 71 5.86 -9.31 7.82
CA PRO A 71 5.49 -10.19 8.93
C PRO A 71 6.07 -9.75 10.27
N SER A 72 6.96 -8.75 10.30
CA SER A 72 7.50 -8.17 11.52
C SER A 72 6.40 -7.60 12.42
N ARG A 73 6.70 -7.43 13.71
CA ARG A 73 5.76 -6.82 14.66
C ARG A 73 5.27 -5.44 14.18
N ASP A 74 6.19 -4.59 13.74
CA ASP A 74 5.86 -3.24 13.26
C ASP A 74 5.02 -3.30 11.97
N GLY A 75 5.32 -4.25 11.07
CA GLY A 75 4.51 -4.49 9.89
C GLY A 75 3.09 -4.95 10.21
N GLN A 76 2.92 -5.80 11.23
CA GLN A 76 1.59 -6.23 11.70
C GLN A 76 0.81 -5.07 12.34
N ILE A 77 1.47 -4.20 13.12
CA ILE A 77 0.85 -2.99 13.68
C ILE A 77 0.41 -2.07 12.54
N GLY A 78 1.29 -1.80 11.59
CA GLY A 78 0.99 -0.96 10.42
C GLY A 78 -0.16 -1.50 9.58
N ALA A 79 -0.18 -2.80 9.31
CA ALA A 79 -1.26 -3.47 8.59
C ALA A 79 -2.61 -3.35 9.29
N GLU A 80 -2.64 -3.51 10.62
CA GLU A 80 -3.88 -3.38 11.39
C GLU A 80 -4.37 -1.92 11.46
N VAL A 81 -3.48 -0.94 11.55
CA VAL A 81 -3.83 0.48 11.42
C VAL A 81 -4.39 0.75 10.02
N ALA A 82 -3.70 0.31 8.97
CA ALA A 82 -4.13 0.46 7.58
C ALA A 82 -5.52 -0.15 7.34
N ARG A 83 -5.77 -1.35 7.86
CA ARG A 83 -7.08 -2.01 7.79
C ARG A 83 -8.19 -1.16 8.43
N ARG A 84 -7.94 -0.55 9.58
CA ARG A 84 -8.90 0.36 10.23
C ARG A 84 -9.12 1.66 9.46
N LEU A 85 -8.19 2.01 8.59
CA LEU A 85 -8.28 3.16 7.68
C LEU A 85 -8.87 2.79 6.31
N GLY A 86 -9.29 1.53 6.11
CA GLY A 86 -9.93 1.08 4.88
C GLY A 86 -8.97 0.49 3.83
N ILE A 87 -7.71 0.24 4.19
CA ILE A 87 -6.72 -0.36 3.27
C ILE A 87 -6.52 -1.83 3.62
N GLU A 88 -6.64 -2.69 2.63
CA GLU A 88 -6.31 -4.10 2.77
C GLU A 88 -4.80 -4.32 2.65
N SER A 89 -4.26 -5.18 3.53
CA SER A 89 -2.86 -5.54 3.51
C SER A 89 -2.72 -7.06 3.45
N VAL A 90 -1.89 -7.53 2.53
CA VAL A 90 -1.46 -8.93 2.51
C VAL A 90 -0.10 -9.05 3.18
N THR A 91 0.07 -10.10 3.99
CA THR A 91 1.33 -10.32 4.69
C THR A 91 2.28 -11.12 3.81
N GLY A 92 3.47 -10.61 3.62
CA GLY A 92 4.55 -11.28 2.91
C GLY A 92 5.91 -10.78 3.35
N ASP A 93 6.98 -11.45 2.94
CA ASP A 93 8.33 -10.93 3.20
C ASP A 93 8.47 -9.59 2.46
N SER A 94 8.55 -8.50 3.23
CA SER A 94 8.65 -7.13 2.73
C SER A 94 9.97 -6.82 2.00
N ARG A 95 10.90 -7.75 2.03
CA ARG A 95 11.98 -7.77 1.07
C ARG A 95 11.38 -8.13 -0.28
N TYR A 96 11.11 -7.15 -1.12
CA TYR A 96 10.56 -7.29 -2.49
C TYR A 96 11.32 -8.28 -3.40
N GLN A 97 12.23 -9.06 -2.82
CA GLN A 97 13.02 -10.10 -3.46
C GLN A 97 12.48 -11.51 -3.20
N SER A 98 11.48 -11.66 -2.31
CA SER A 98 10.83 -12.95 -2.11
C SER A 98 9.94 -13.25 -3.31
N LEU A 99 10.26 -14.30 -4.04
CA LEU A 99 9.42 -14.81 -5.14
C LEU A 99 7.99 -15.11 -4.69
N ALA A 100 7.80 -15.50 -3.44
CA ALA A 100 6.48 -15.75 -2.86
C ALA A 100 5.65 -14.48 -2.76
N ALA A 101 6.23 -13.37 -2.28
CA ALA A 101 5.54 -12.08 -2.21
C ALA A 101 5.20 -11.54 -3.60
N LEU A 102 6.14 -11.65 -4.56
CA LEU A 102 5.87 -11.24 -5.94
C LEU A 102 4.75 -12.06 -6.59
N ARG A 103 4.74 -13.38 -6.39
CA ARG A 103 3.66 -14.26 -6.90
C ARG A 103 2.31 -13.92 -6.28
N LEU A 104 2.28 -13.67 -4.98
CA LEU A 104 1.05 -13.28 -4.28
C LEU A 104 0.49 -11.97 -4.84
N LEU A 105 1.31 -10.94 -4.98
CA LEU A 105 0.91 -9.65 -5.52
C LEU A 105 0.50 -9.74 -7.00
N ALA A 106 1.25 -10.47 -7.82
CA ALA A 106 0.90 -10.70 -9.22
C ALA A 106 -0.44 -11.46 -9.38
N ARG A 107 -0.77 -12.32 -8.42
CA ARG A 107 -2.08 -12.97 -8.38
C ARG A 107 -3.20 -11.95 -8.15
N HIS A 108 -3.04 -11.03 -7.19
CA HIS A 108 -4.03 -9.97 -6.95
C HIS A 108 -4.25 -9.08 -8.19
N LEU A 109 -3.17 -8.72 -8.91
CA LEU A 109 -3.30 -7.98 -10.18
C LEU A 109 -4.13 -8.76 -11.21
N ARG A 110 -3.87 -10.07 -11.39
CA ARG A 110 -4.63 -10.91 -12.33
C ARG A 110 -6.09 -11.11 -11.90
N GLU A 111 -6.39 -10.97 -10.63
CA GLU A 111 -7.75 -10.95 -10.07
C GLU A 111 -8.43 -9.57 -10.23
N GLY A 112 -7.81 -8.63 -10.94
CA GLY A 112 -8.35 -7.29 -11.19
C GLY A 112 -8.18 -6.30 -10.04
N ARG A 113 -7.32 -6.60 -9.06
CA ARG A 113 -7.08 -5.76 -7.89
C ARG A 113 -5.85 -4.89 -8.07
N SER A 114 -5.98 -3.61 -7.84
CA SER A 114 -4.86 -2.66 -7.87
C SER A 114 -3.98 -2.77 -6.61
N LEU A 115 -2.70 -2.48 -6.75
CA LEU A 115 -1.72 -2.55 -5.68
C LEU A 115 -1.19 -1.18 -5.30
N GLY A 116 -0.88 -0.99 -4.00
CA GLY A 116 -0.14 0.17 -3.49
C GLY A 116 1.21 -0.26 -2.93
N LEU A 117 2.30 0.24 -3.49
CA LEU A 117 3.64 -0.19 -3.14
C LEU A 117 4.54 0.99 -2.76
N PHE A 118 5.44 0.73 -1.80
CA PHE A 118 6.48 1.66 -1.37
C PHE A 118 7.83 1.18 -1.94
N PRO A 119 8.29 1.74 -3.08
CA PRO A 119 9.42 1.17 -3.82
C PRO A 119 10.76 1.30 -3.09
N ASP A 120 10.90 2.30 -2.21
CA ASP A 120 12.07 2.48 -1.36
C ASP A 120 12.06 1.56 -0.11
N GLY A 121 10.89 1.06 0.25
CA GLY A 121 10.72 0.18 1.41
C GLY A 121 11.04 0.85 2.76
N PRO A 122 10.79 0.17 3.88
CA PRO A 122 10.94 0.74 5.22
C PRO A 122 12.40 0.99 5.64
N THR A 123 13.36 0.30 5.01
CA THR A 123 14.79 0.40 5.33
C THR A 123 15.60 1.26 4.36
N GLY A 124 14.94 1.81 3.34
CA GLY A 124 15.55 2.70 2.37
C GLY A 124 16.57 2.05 1.43
N PRO A 125 17.44 2.83 0.82
CA PRO A 125 17.57 4.29 0.89
C PRO A 125 16.30 5.03 0.45
N ALA A 126 15.97 6.14 1.14
CA ALA A 126 14.78 6.92 0.84
C ALA A 126 14.80 7.46 -0.60
N ARG A 127 13.66 7.38 -1.29
CA ARG A 127 13.50 7.84 -2.68
C ARG A 127 14.41 7.14 -3.70
N VAL A 128 14.85 5.93 -3.39
CA VAL A 128 15.56 5.06 -4.34
C VAL A 128 14.64 3.90 -4.68
N MET A 129 14.19 3.87 -5.93
CA MET A 129 13.24 2.85 -6.39
C MET A 129 13.92 1.49 -6.54
N LYS A 130 13.41 0.50 -5.83
CA LYS A 130 13.77 -0.92 -6.00
C LYS A 130 13.00 -1.51 -7.19
N PRO A 131 13.51 -2.55 -7.86
CA PRO A 131 12.91 -3.08 -9.09
C PRO A 131 11.58 -3.80 -8.90
N GLY A 132 11.17 -4.10 -7.67
CA GLY A 132 9.96 -4.88 -7.37
C GLY A 132 8.69 -4.44 -8.08
N PRO A 133 8.31 -3.15 -8.05
CA PRO A 133 7.12 -2.67 -8.76
C PRO A 133 7.18 -2.89 -10.27
N LEU A 134 8.34 -2.68 -10.91
CA LEU A 134 8.53 -2.89 -12.35
C LEU A 134 8.41 -4.38 -12.73
N VAL A 135 8.96 -5.25 -11.89
CA VAL A 135 8.82 -6.70 -12.08
C VAL A 135 7.36 -7.12 -11.96
N LEU A 136 6.63 -6.55 -11.00
CA LEU A 136 5.20 -6.83 -10.81
C LEU A 136 4.34 -6.31 -11.96
N ALA A 137 4.60 -5.11 -12.47
CA ALA A 137 3.93 -4.56 -13.62
C ALA A 137 4.04 -5.51 -14.82
N ARG A 138 5.26 -6.02 -15.07
CA ARG A 138 5.51 -6.99 -16.13
C ARG A 138 4.84 -8.34 -15.89
N LEU A 139 4.81 -8.84 -14.65
CA LEU A 139 4.19 -10.12 -14.30
C LEU A 139 2.65 -10.05 -14.28
N GLY A 140 2.10 -8.89 -14.00
CA GLY A 140 0.68 -8.62 -13.96
C GLY A 140 0.10 -8.07 -15.26
N ASP A 141 0.96 -7.77 -16.24
CA ASP A 141 0.59 -7.10 -17.52
C ASP A 141 -0.24 -5.84 -17.27
N CYS A 142 0.22 -4.99 -16.36
CA CYS A 142 -0.48 -3.79 -15.94
C CYS A 142 0.46 -2.59 -15.82
N PRO A 143 -0.05 -1.36 -15.98
CA PRO A 143 0.69 -0.13 -15.72
C PRO A 143 0.98 0.10 -14.24
#